data_5d2228c01e9dce44b7cddaa7b69b6a9c
#
_entry.id   5d2228c01e9dce44b7cddaa7b69b6a9c
#
_cell.length_a   1.000
_cell.length_b   1.000
_cell.length_c   1.000
_cell.angle_alpha   90.00
_cell.angle_beta   90.00
_cell.angle_gamma   90.00
#
_symmetry.space_group_name_H-M   'P 1'
#
loop_
_entity.id
_entity.type
_entity.pdbx_description
1 polymer ?
#
loop_
_entity_poly.entity_id
_entity_poly.type
_entity_poly.pdbx_seq_one_letter_code
_entity_poly.pdbx_strand_id
1 'polypeptide(L)'
;RHTDFGRISARANINHTVNKFIDINGNLAYARAEKNAGQSQNASLSNYSNAFMFTQQIAPIYPVYAYDENGNRIYDEEGNTVYDFGDGTYSTRMGGFSNQNVAANSGLDVHQTLNDNFNGRGTININIIDGLKATANIGYDLMNQIRTDHMNQLYGDAANVNGRTYKYNQRIESFTANQLLTYSKAFGHHNIDIMAGHESYSYTLKYQYTHKY
;
A
#
# COMPACT_ATOMS: atom_id res chain seq x y z
N ARG A 1 -20.15 3.37 -2.69
CA ARG A 1 -18.97 3.80 -1.92
C ARG A 1 -17.79 2.96 -2.39
N HIS A 2 -16.86 3.57 -3.12
CA HIS A 2 -15.78 2.86 -3.82
C HIS A 2 -14.42 3.04 -3.11
N THR A 3 -14.45 3.35 -1.81
CA THR A 3 -13.25 3.51 -0.98
C THR A 3 -13.39 2.60 0.22
N ASP A 4 -12.47 1.66 0.35
CA ASP A 4 -12.40 0.72 1.45
C ASP A 4 -10.96 0.38 1.80
N PHE A 5 -10.78 -0.13 3.00
CA PHE A 5 -9.52 -0.63 3.50
C PHE A 5 -9.75 -1.89 4.34
N GLY A 6 -9.08 -2.96 3.95
CA GLY A 6 -9.06 -4.22 4.69
C GLY A 6 -7.64 -4.58 5.11
N ARG A 7 -7.47 -5.13 6.32
CA ARG A 7 -6.20 -5.65 6.80
C ARG A 7 -6.39 -6.93 7.59
N ILE A 8 -5.58 -7.93 7.27
CA ILE A 8 -5.43 -9.16 8.02
C ILE A 8 -3.99 -9.27 8.49
N SER A 9 -3.75 -9.64 9.73
CA SER A 9 -2.39 -9.86 10.24
C SER A 9 -2.35 -11.03 11.22
N ALA A 10 -1.23 -11.75 11.19
CA ALA A 10 -0.92 -12.83 12.11
C ALA A 10 0.49 -12.65 12.66
N ARG A 11 0.69 -13.04 13.92
CA ARG A 11 2.00 -13.02 14.57
C ARG A 11 2.18 -14.28 15.42
N ALA A 12 3.37 -14.85 15.36
CA ALA A 12 3.80 -15.93 16.21
C ALA A 12 5.12 -15.58 16.91
N ASN A 13 5.20 -15.85 18.19
CA ASN A 13 6.41 -15.67 19.00
C ASN A 13 6.76 -17.02 19.63
N ILE A 14 8.01 -17.39 19.55
CA ILE A 14 8.55 -18.63 20.14
C ILE A 14 9.71 -18.23 21.03
N ASN A 15 9.67 -18.65 22.29
CA ASN A 15 10.77 -18.56 23.24
C ASN A 15 11.01 -19.95 23.78
N HIS A 16 12.20 -20.46 23.61
CA HIS A 16 12.54 -21.82 24.00
C HIS A 16 13.94 -21.89 24.63
N THR A 17 14.00 -22.36 25.87
CA THR A 17 15.25 -22.69 26.54
C THR A 17 15.55 -24.14 26.25
N VAL A 18 16.53 -24.39 25.38
CA VAL A 18 16.94 -25.75 24.99
C VAL A 18 17.63 -26.43 26.17
N ASN A 19 18.50 -25.74 26.86
CA ASN A 19 19.19 -26.17 28.07
C ASN A 19 19.76 -24.95 28.82
N LYS A 20 20.52 -25.20 29.90
CA LYS A 20 21.14 -24.11 30.70
C LYS A 20 22.13 -23.18 29.93
N PHE A 21 22.52 -23.58 28.75
CA PHE A 21 23.47 -22.83 27.93
C PHE A 21 22.85 -22.15 26.72
N ILE A 22 21.71 -22.65 26.22
CA ILE A 22 21.17 -22.23 24.91
C ILE A 22 19.71 -21.83 25.05
N ASP A 23 19.43 -20.57 24.67
CA ASP A 23 18.11 -20.02 24.51
C ASP A 23 17.87 -19.60 23.06
N ILE A 24 16.69 -19.92 22.53
CA ILE A 24 16.26 -19.57 21.16
C ILE A 24 14.99 -18.75 21.25
N ASN A 25 14.99 -17.60 20.56
CA ASN A 25 13.81 -16.75 20.43
C ASN A 25 13.50 -16.56 18.95
N GLY A 26 12.23 -16.64 18.60
CA GLY A 26 11.75 -16.41 17.24
C GLY A 26 10.51 -15.53 17.24
N ASN A 27 10.41 -14.67 16.24
CA ASN A 27 9.23 -13.86 15.98
C ASN A 27 8.95 -13.91 14.47
N LEU A 28 7.70 -14.24 14.12
CA LEU A 28 7.21 -14.20 12.75
C LEU A 28 5.96 -13.34 12.72
N ALA A 29 5.88 -12.43 11.77
CA ALA A 29 4.72 -11.61 11.56
C ALA A 29 4.41 -11.50 10.06
N TYR A 30 3.13 -11.63 9.72
CA TYR A 30 2.61 -11.40 8.38
C TYR A 30 1.43 -10.45 8.45
N ALA A 31 1.35 -9.54 7.50
CA ALA A 31 0.21 -8.66 7.33
C ALA A 31 -0.07 -8.46 5.85
N ARG A 32 -1.34 -8.64 5.47
CA ARG A 32 -1.88 -8.27 4.17
C ARG A 32 -2.84 -7.11 4.35
N ALA A 33 -2.66 -6.06 3.56
CA ALA A 33 -3.55 -4.91 3.52
C ALA A 33 -3.99 -4.67 2.07
N GLU A 34 -5.28 -4.44 1.90
CA GLU A 34 -5.89 -4.04 0.64
C GLU A 34 -6.55 -2.68 0.83
N LYS A 35 -6.27 -1.77 -0.10
CA LYS A 35 -6.86 -0.45 -0.14
C LYS A 35 -7.43 -0.21 -1.52
N ASN A 36 -8.71 0.11 -1.59
CA ASN A 36 -9.37 0.65 -2.75
C ASN A 36 -9.62 2.15 -2.52
N ALA A 37 -9.39 2.99 -3.52
CA ALA A 37 -9.55 4.43 -3.44
C ALA A 37 -10.44 4.93 -4.58
N GLY A 38 -11.22 5.97 -4.34
CA GLY A 38 -12.11 6.57 -5.34
C GLY A 38 -11.39 7.41 -6.40
N GLN A 39 -10.08 7.61 -6.25
CA GLN A 39 -9.24 8.31 -7.24
C GLN A 39 -7.79 7.83 -7.15
N SER A 40 -7.03 8.01 -8.23
CA SER A 40 -5.61 7.69 -8.27
C SER A 40 -4.83 8.44 -7.18
N GLN A 41 -3.89 7.75 -6.52
CA GLN A 41 -2.97 8.38 -5.55
C GLN A 41 -2.02 9.40 -6.21
N ASN A 42 -1.88 9.33 -7.53
CA ASN A 42 -1.09 10.26 -8.32
C ASN A 42 -1.93 11.37 -8.97
N ALA A 43 -3.23 11.48 -8.63
CA ALA A 43 -4.06 12.56 -9.15
C ALA A 43 -3.47 13.91 -8.72
N SER A 44 -2.97 14.66 -9.69
CA SER A 44 -2.47 16.01 -9.47
C SER A 44 -3.62 16.95 -9.07
N LEU A 45 -3.33 17.97 -8.27
CA LEU A 45 -4.30 19.02 -7.94
C LEU A 45 -4.76 19.82 -9.18
N SER A 46 -4.03 19.74 -10.28
CA SER A 46 -4.39 20.37 -11.57
C SER A 46 -5.15 19.43 -12.52
N ASN A 47 -5.41 18.19 -12.12
CA ASN A 47 -6.10 17.21 -12.94
C ASN A 47 -7.61 17.26 -12.66
N TYR A 48 -8.42 17.40 -13.69
CA TYR A 48 -9.89 17.41 -13.59
C TYR A 48 -10.49 16.08 -13.10
N SER A 49 -9.73 14.99 -13.12
CA SER A 49 -10.09 13.73 -12.46
C SER A 49 -9.92 13.76 -10.94
N ASN A 50 -9.27 14.79 -10.39
CA ASN A 50 -9.19 15.00 -8.96
C ASN A 50 -10.53 15.53 -8.44
N ALA A 51 -11.23 14.72 -7.63
CA ALA A 51 -12.55 15.04 -7.15
C ALA A 51 -12.62 16.34 -6.36
N PHE A 52 -11.59 16.65 -5.56
CA PHE A 52 -11.55 17.87 -4.75
C PHE A 52 -11.40 19.11 -5.64
N MET A 53 -10.48 19.09 -6.60
CA MET A 53 -10.29 20.19 -7.55
C MET A 53 -11.53 20.38 -8.42
N PHE A 54 -12.11 19.28 -8.93
CA PHE A 54 -13.31 19.32 -9.75
C PHE A 54 -14.49 20.00 -9.01
N THR A 55 -14.75 19.61 -7.76
CA THR A 55 -15.86 20.17 -6.98
C THR A 55 -15.69 21.63 -6.59
N GLN A 56 -14.47 22.13 -6.55
CA GLN A 56 -14.20 23.57 -6.31
C GLN A 56 -14.35 24.45 -7.54
N GLN A 57 -14.17 23.88 -8.72
CA GLN A 57 -14.12 24.67 -9.97
C GLN A 57 -15.37 24.50 -10.83
N ILE A 58 -16.11 23.41 -10.68
CA ILE A 58 -17.35 23.22 -11.43
C ILE A 58 -18.46 24.11 -10.88
N ALA A 59 -19.19 24.76 -11.76
CA ALA A 59 -20.34 25.56 -11.35
C ALA A 59 -21.47 24.66 -10.80
N PRO A 60 -22.13 25.03 -9.70
CA PRO A 60 -23.17 24.21 -9.06
C PRO A 60 -24.43 24.00 -9.92
N ILE A 61 -24.55 24.71 -11.02
CA ILE A 61 -25.63 24.54 -12.00
C ILE A 61 -25.54 23.20 -12.74
N TYR A 62 -24.34 22.59 -12.84
CA TYR A 62 -24.16 21.34 -13.57
C TYR A 62 -24.58 20.13 -12.72
N PRO A 63 -25.51 19.31 -13.20
CA PRO A 63 -26.00 18.16 -12.45
C PRO A 63 -24.97 17.03 -12.47
N VAL A 64 -25.07 16.15 -11.43
CA VAL A 64 -24.29 14.89 -11.37
C VAL A 64 -24.93 13.81 -12.23
N TYR A 65 -26.25 13.79 -12.29
CA TYR A 65 -27.05 12.79 -13.01
C TYR A 65 -27.72 13.42 -14.23
N ALA A 66 -28.03 12.58 -15.21
CA ALA A 66 -28.76 12.99 -16.38
C ALA A 66 -30.25 13.20 -16.09
N TYR A 67 -30.84 14.20 -16.69
CA TYR A 67 -32.25 14.55 -16.59
C TYR A 67 -32.86 14.74 -17.98
N ASP A 68 -34.14 14.37 -18.11
CA ASP A 68 -34.92 14.64 -19.30
C ASP A 68 -35.42 16.11 -19.34
N GLU A 69 -36.10 16.52 -20.41
CA GLU A 69 -36.64 17.85 -20.60
C GLU A 69 -37.69 18.23 -19.54
N ASN A 70 -38.30 17.25 -18.86
CA ASN A 70 -39.28 17.44 -17.80
C ASN A 70 -38.68 17.49 -16.40
N GLY A 71 -37.33 17.34 -16.30
CA GLY A 71 -36.61 17.33 -15.02
C GLY A 71 -36.65 15.99 -14.27
N ASN A 72 -37.03 14.89 -14.93
CA ASN A 72 -36.97 13.57 -14.34
C ASN A 72 -35.60 12.95 -14.57
N ARG A 73 -35.11 12.16 -13.59
CA ARG A 73 -33.88 11.40 -13.75
C ARG A 73 -33.99 10.35 -14.84
N ILE A 74 -32.95 10.21 -15.62
CA ILE A 74 -32.83 9.18 -16.65
C ILE A 74 -32.18 7.93 -16.02
N TYR A 75 -32.72 6.76 -16.37
CA TYR A 75 -32.24 5.44 -15.97
C TYR A 75 -31.92 4.63 -17.23
N ASP A 76 -30.90 3.75 -17.11
CA ASP A 76 -30.56 2.78 -18.15
C ASP A 76 -31.57 1.61 -18.20
N GLU A 77 -31.36 0.68 -19.12
CA GLU A 77 -32.22 -0.51 -19.29
C GLU A 77 -32.20 -1.42 -18.05
N GLU A 78 -31.13 -1.40 -17.28
CA GLU A 78 -30.94 -2.16 -16.04
C GLU A 78 -31.52 -1.44 -14.81
N GLY A 79 -31.99 -0.21 -14.96
CA GLY A 79 -32.56 0.61 -13.88
C GLY A 79 -31.52 1.39 -13.06
N ASN A 80 -30.26 1.48 -13.50
CA ASN A 80 -29.26 2.31 -12.87
C ASN A 80 -29.43 3.76 -13.30
N THR A 81 -29.10 4.69 -12.38
CA THR A 81 -29.11 6.12 -12.69
C THR A 81 -28.00 6.47 -13.69
N VAL A 82 -28.35 7.13 -14.79
CA VAL A 82 -27.41 7.64 -15.79
C VAL A 82 -26.71 8.90 -15.26
N TYR A 83 -25.39 8.98 -15.44
CA TYR A 83 -24.60 10.15 -15.08
C TYR A 83 -24.50 11.15 -16.24
N ASP A 84 -24.46 12.43 -15.92
CA ASP A 84 -24.21 13.50 -16.89
C ASP A 84 -22.72 13.81 -16.94
N PHE A 85 -22.07 13.60 -18.07
CA PHE A 85 -20.66 13.87 -18.31
C PHE A 85 -20.41 15.24 -18.96
N GLY A 86 -21.45 15.98 -19.30
CA GLY A 86 -21.33 17.30 -19.93
C GLY A 86 -20.70 17.27 -21.33
N ASP A 87 -20.82 16.15 -22.02
CA ASP A 87 -20.27 15.85 -23.35
C ASP A 87 -21.19 16.29 -24.51
N GLY A 88 -22.33 16.86 -24.20
CA GLY A 88 -23.37 17.25 -25.16
C GLY A 88 -24.54 16.28 -25.25
N THR A 89 -24.47 15.11 -24.61
CA THR A 89 -25.58 14.12 -24.63
C THR A 89 -26.77 14.59 -23.82
N TYR A 90 -26.57 15.06 -22.61
CA TYR A 90 -27.62 15.58 -21.72
C TYR A 90 -27.39 17.04 -21.35
N SER A 91 -26.16 17.41 -21.08
CA SER A 91 -25.73 18.80 -20.89
C SER A 91 -24.39 19.05 -21.57
N THR A 92 -24.07 20.34 -21.80
CA THR A 92 -22.76 20.73 -22.35
C THR A 92 -21.99 21.48 -21.29
N ARG A 93 -20.75 21.02 -20.98
CA ARG A 93 -19.81 21.72 -20.11
C ARG A 93 -18.62 22.20 -20.91
N MET A 94 -18.08 23.34 -20.52
CA MET A 94 -16.95 23.94 -21.23
C MET A 94 -15.60 23.44 -20.68
N GLY A 95 -14.60 23.42 -21.56
CA GLY A 95 -13.21 23.15 -21.20
C GLY A 95 -12.97 21.76 -20.62
N GLY A 96 -12.12 21.65 -19.62
CA GLY A 96 -11.74 20.40 -18.97
C GLY A 96 -12.84 19.72 -18.14
N PHE A 97 -14.02 20.34 -17.99
CA PHE A 97 -15.18 19.76 -17.33
C PHE A 97 -16.05 18.92 -18.27
N SER A 98 -15.87 19.04 -19.58
CA SER A 98 -16.50 18.18 -20.57
C SER A 98 -15.94 16.76 -20.46
N ASN A 99 -16.81 15.77 -20.64
CA ASN A 99 -16.48 14.35 -20.54
C ASN A 99 -15.94 13.91 -19.16
N GLN A 100 -16.27 14.66 -18.10
CA GLN A 100 -15.82 14.38 -16.73
C GLN A 100 -17.01 14.34 -15.76
N ASN A 101 -17.05 13.30 -14.94
CA ASN A 101 -17.96 13.20 -13.80
C ASN A 101 -17.29 12.42 -12.69
N VAL A 102 -16.77 13.12 -11.68
CA VAL A 102 -15.98 12.46 -10.61
C VAL A 102 -16.80 11.46 -9.78
N ALA A 103 -18.12 11.63 -9.69
CA ALA A 103 -18.97 10.67 -9.01
C ALA A 103 -19.07 9.35 -9.79
N ALA A 104 -19.24 9.43 -11.12
CA ALA A 104 -19.22 8.27 -12.01
C ALA A 104 -17.83 7.63 -12.09
N ASN A 105 -16.79 8.43 -12.33
CA ASN A 105 -15.42 7.94 -12.48
C ASN A 105 -14.96 7.20 -11.22
N SER A 106 -15.36 7.63 -10.03
CA SER A 106 -15.04 6.92 -8.78
C SER A 106 -15.63 5.50 -8.71
N GLY A 107 -16.61 5.18 -9.55
CA GLY A 107 -17.23 3.86 -9.67
C GLY A 107 -16.71 3.05 -10.86
N LEU A 108 -16.26 3.74 -11.93
CA LEU A 108 -15.80 3.12 -13.16
C LEU A 108 -14.28 2.87 -13.15
N ASP A 109 -13.54 3.71 -12.45
CA ASP A 109 -12.08 3.59 -12.33
C ASP A 109 -11.70 2.69 -11.16
N VAL A 110 -10.57 1.98 -11.31
CA VAL A 110 -10.02 1.10 -10.25
C VAL A 110 -8.69 1.66 -9.77
N HIS A 111 -8.61 1.94 -8.48
CA HIS A 111 -7.40 2.40 -7.79
C HIS A 111 -7.13 1.51 -6.58
N GLN A 112 -6.48 0.38 -6.82
CA GLN A 112 -6.22 -0.64 -5.81
C GLN A 112 -4.75 -0.69 -5.43
N THR A 113 -4.49 -0.85 -4.13
CA THR A 113 -3.15 -1.14 -3.60
C THR A 113 -3.23 -2.36 -2.69
N LEU A 114 -2.46 -3.39 -3.02
CA LEU A 114 -2.24 -4.57 -2.21
C LEU A 114 -0.85 -4.50 -1.60
N ASN A 115 -0.74 -4.71 -0.29
CA ASN A 115 0.53 -4.78 0.42
C ASN A 115 0.60 -6.08 1.20
N ASP A 116 1.61 -6.89 0.91
CA ASP A 116 1.99 -8.06 1.70
C ASP A 116 3.30 -7.75 2.43
N ASN A 117 3.29 -7.85 3.75
CA ASN A 117 4.45 -7.62 4.59
C ASN A 117 4.75 -8.88 5.41
N PHE A 118 5.97 -9.34 5.35
CA PHE A 118 6.48 -10.43 6.18
C PHE A 118 7.70 -9.95 6.95
N ASN A 119 7.74 -10.25 8.25
CA ASN A 119 8.86 -9.97 9.13
C ASN A 119 9.20 -11.24 9.89
N GLY A 120 10.43 -11.68 9.80
CA GLY A 120 10.96 -12.81 10.53
C GLY A 120 12.19 -12.40 11.32
N ARG A 121 12.25 -12.77 12.61
CA ARG A 121 13.42 -12.55 13.47
C ARG A 121 13.73 -13.78 14.26
N GLY A 122 15.01 -14.11 14.36
CA GLY A 122 15.51 -15.19 15.16
C GLY A 122 16.71 -14.76 15.99
N THR A 123 16.77 -15.21 17.22
CA THR A 123 17.89 -14.97 18.14
C THR A 123 18.30 -16.27 18.80
N ILE A 124 19.59 -16.56 18.80
CA ILE A 124 20.18 -17.64 19.56
C ILE A 124 21.15 -17.01 20.57
N ASN A 125 20.96 -17.31 21.84
CA ASN A 125 21.88 -16.95 22.92
C ASN A 125 22.59 -18.21 23.41
N ILE A 126 23.90 -18.13 23.56
CA ILE A 126 24.74 -19.19 24.05
C ILE A 126 25.54 -18.65 25.24
N ASN A 127 25.26 -19.13 26.42
CA ASN A 127 26.06 -18.88 27.62
C ASN A 127 27.24 -19.87 27.63
N ILE A 128 28.41 -19.38 27.21
CA ILE A 128 29.60 -20.24 26.98
C ILE A 128 30.23 -20.65 28.32
N ILE A 129 30.50 -19.67 29.16
CA ILE A 129 30.98 -19.81 30.54
C ILE A 129 30.39 -18.67 31.36
N ASP A 130 30.62 -18.70 32.70
CA ASP A 130 30.19 -17.61 33.57
C ASP A 130 30.75 -16.26 33.12
N GLY A 131 29.84 -15.32 32.86
CA GLY A 131 30.12 -13.97 32.34
C GLY A 131 30.31 -13.91 30.83
N LEU A 132 30.50 -14.99 30.06
CA LEU A 132 30.71 -14.96 28.61
C LEU A 132 29.48 -15.49 27.85
N LYS A 133 28.87 -14.59 27.04
CA LYS A 133 27.68 -14.89 26.24
C LYS A 133 27.94 -14.57 24.76
N ALA A 134 27.59 -15.51 23.89
CA ALA A 134 27.47 -15.26 22.47
C ALA A 134 26.00 -15.13 22.08
N THR A 135 25.70 -14.15 21.21
CA THR A 135 24.37 -13.94 20.67
C THR A 135 24.45 -13.86 19.16
N ALA A 136 23.62 -14.61 18.46
CA ALA A 136 23.42 -14.44 17.01
C ALA A 136 21.98 -14.04 16.74
N ASN A 137 21.79 -12.98 15.97
CA ASN A 137 20.50 -12.50 15.53
C ASN A 137 20.43 -12.55 14.01
N ILE A 138 19.29 -12.99 13.49
CA ILE A 138 18.92 -12.89 12.07
C ILE A 138 17.60 -12.18 11.96
N GLY A 139 17.47 -11.34 10.93
CA GLY A 139 16.24 -10.63 10.59
C GLY A 139 16.00 -10.70 9.09
N TYR A 140 14.77 -10.95 8.68
CA TYR A 140 14.33 -10.88 7.30
C TYR A 140 13.03 -10.11 7.22
N ASP A 141 13.02 -9.05 6.42
CA ASP A 141 11.86 -8.24 6.16
C ASP A 141 11.56 -8.28 4.65
N LEU A 142 10.31 -8.55 4.30
CA LEU A 142 9.79 -8.56 2.94
C LEU A 142 8.57 -7.66 2.86
N MET A 143 8.57 -6.71 1.94
CA MET A 143 7.39 -5.97 1.52
C MET A 143 7.16 -6.21 0.04
N ASN A 144 5.97 -6.67 -0.32
CA ASN A 144 5.52 -6.76 -1.70
C ASN A 144 4.29 -5.89 -1.87
N GLN A 145 4.39 -4.85 -2.72
CA GLN A 145 3.31 -3.94 -3.02
C GLN A 145 2.92 -4.05 -4.48
N ILE A 146 1.64 -4.26 -4.74
CA ILE A 146 1.06 -4.21 -6.09
C ILE A 146 0.03 -3.09 -6.10
N ARG A 147 0.25 -2.08 -6.93
CA ARG A 147 -0.70 -1.02 -7.20
C ARG A 147 -1.22 -1.14 -8.61
N THR A 148 -2.53 -1.09 -8.77
CA THR A 148 -3.23 -1.08 -10.05
C THR A 148 -4.06 0.20 -10.12
N ASP A 149 -3.79 1.02 -11.12
CA ASP A 149 -4.60 2.16 -11.50
C ASP A 149 -5.20 1.87 -12.88
N HIS A 150 -6.51 1.70 -12.95
CA HIS A 150 -7.24 1.53 -14.21
C HIS A 150 -8.23 2.67 -14.36
N MET A 151 -8.10 3.39 -15.47
CA MET A 151 -9.02 4.43 -15.91
C MET A 151 -9.91 3.85 -16.99
N ASN A 152 -11.22 4.02 -16.84
CA ASN A 152 -12.20 3.43 -17.72
C ASN A 152 -12.12 3.97 -19.16
N GLN A 153 -12.68 3.19 -20.10
CA GLN A 153 -12.65 3.50 -21.53
C GLN A 153 -13.81 4.39 -22.00
N LEU A 154 -14.84 4.56 -21.15
CA LEU A 154 -16.09 5.22 -21.57
C LEU A 154 -16.02 6.72 -21.39
N TYR A 155 -15.52 7.17 -20.23
CA TYR A 155 -15.56 8.58 -19.82
C TYR A 155 -14.27 8.98 -19.10
N GLY A 156 -14.01 10.28 -19.04
CA GLY A 156 -12.88 10.83 -18.31
C GLY A 156 -11.58 10.87 -19.10
N ASP A 157 -10.46 10.93 -18.40
CA ASP A 157 -9.13 11.21 -18.96
C ASP A 157 -8.59 10.13 -19.91
N ALA A 158 -9.14 8.93 -19.88
CA ALA A 158 -8.67 7.81 -20.70
C ALA A 158 -9.65 7.38 -21.79
N ALA A 159 -10.80 8.04 -21.93
CA ALA A 159 -11.80 7.70 -22.94
C ALA A 159 -11.25 7.82 -24.38
N ASN A 160 -10.43 8.82 -24.64
CA ASN A 160 -9.83 9.08 -25.95
C ASN A 160 -8.78 8.04 -26.39
N VAL A 161 -8.33 7.17 -25.47
CA VAL A 161 -7.37 6.08 -25.71
C VAL A 161 -7.95 4.72 -25.40
N ASN A 162 -9.28 4.60 -25.31
CA ASN A 162 -10.00 3.35 -25.00
C ASN A 162 -9.62 2.72 -23.66
N GLY A 163 -9.39 3.56 -22.65
CA GLY A 163 -8.98 3.14 -21.31
C GLY A 163 -7.46 3.13 -21.13
N ARG A 164 -7.02 3.19 -19.89
CA ARG A 164 -5.61 3.21 -19.53
C ARG A 164 -5.39 2.41 -18.26
N THR A 165 -4.40 1.54 -18.26
CA THR A 165 -4.04 0.74 -17.08
C THR A 165 -2.57 0.95 -16.73
N TYR A 166 -2.31 1.27 -15.47
CA TYR A 166 -0.99 1.31 -14.88
C TYR A 166 -0.87 0.21 -13.84
N LYS A 167 0.23 -0.54 -13.86
CA LYS A 167 0.54 -1.52 -12.83
C LYS A 167 1.95 -1.30 -12.31
N TYR A 168 2.03 -1.12 -11.00
CA TYR A 168 3.27 -0.94 -10.27
C TYR A 168 3.46 -2.15 -9.36
N ASN A 169 4.59 -2.82 -9.49
CA ASN A 169 4.98 -3.91 -8.61
C ASN A 169 6.30 -3.55 -7.96
N GLN A 170 6.31 -3.46 -6.65
CA GLN A 170 7.49 -3.12 -5.84
C GLN A 170 7.72 -4.21 -4.82
N ARG A 171 8.92 -4.76 -4.81
CA ARG A 171 9.36 -5.73 -3.83
C ARG A 171 10.61 -5.22 -3.13
N ILE A 172 10.53 -5.11 -1.82
CA ILE A 172 11.63 -4.72 -0.95
C ILE A 172 11.94 -5.92 -0.06
N GLU A 173 13.21 -6.30 -0.06
CA GLU A 173 13.75 -7.37 0.79
C GLU A 173 14.91 -6.80 1.57
N SER A 174 14.95 -7.04 2.87
CA SER A 174 16.12 -6.79 3.68
C SER A 174 16.47 -8.00 4.55
N PHE A 175 17.75 -8.25 4.67
CA PHE A 175 18.31 -9.27 5.51
C PHE A 175 19.36 -8.65 6.43
N THR A 176 19.23 -8.92 7.72
CA THR A 176 20.17 -8.49 8.75
C THR A 176 20.68 -9.71 9.48
N ALA A 177 21.99 -9.81 9.67
CA ALA A 177 22.61 -10.82 10.53
C ALA A 177 23.65 -10.15 11.41
N ASN A 178 23.57 -10.33 12.72
CA ASN A 178 24.60 -9.86 13.63
C ASN A 178 25.00 -10.93 14.63
N GLN A 179 26.25 -10.87 15.05
CA GLN A 179 26.85 -11.73 16.05
C GLN A 179 27.50 -10.87 17.11
N LEU A 180 27.22 -11.14 18.36
CA LEU A 180 27.72 -10.40 19.50
C LEU A 180 28.39 -11.37 20.47
N LEU A 181 29.54 -10.99 20.98
CA LEU A 181 30.21 -11.65 22.08
C LEU A 181 30.30 -10.66 23.24
N THR A 182 29.68 -10.99 24.35
CA THR A 182 29.63 -10.14 25.54
C THR A 182 30.29 -10.86 26.71
N TYR A 183 31.21 -10.19 27.39
CA TYR A 183 31.80 -10.63 28.63
C TYR A 183 31.48 -9.62 29.73
N SER A 184 30.84 -10.11 30.81
CA SER A 184 30.43 -9.30 31.94
C SER A 184 30.77 -10.03 33.24
N LYS A 185 31.67 -9.44 34.03
CA LYS A 185 32.10 -10.05 35.26
C LYS A 185 32.49 -9.04 36.34
N ALA A 186 32.08 -9.34 37.57
CA ALA A 186 32.46 -8.60 38.76
C ALA A 186 33.73 -9.21 39.40
N PHE A 187 34.70 -8.34 39.71
CA PHE A 187 35.94 -8.66 40.40
C PHE A 187 36.06 -7.77 41.65
N GLY A 188 35.59 -8.27 42.79
CA GLY A 188 35.56 -7.50 44.01
C GLY A 188 34.65 -6.24 43.89
N HIS A 189 35.24 -5.03 43.91
CA HIS A 189 34.51 -3.77 43.70
C HIS A 189 34.51 -3.28 42.25
N HIS A 190 35.08 -4.04 41.31
CA HIS A 190 35.16 -3.64 39.91
C HIS A 190 34.22 -4.50 39.09
N ASN A 191 33.46 -3.87 38.19
CA ASN A 191 32.66 -4.54 37.17
C ASN A 191 33.27 -4.26 35.80
N ILE A 192 33.46 -5.30 35.00
CA ILE A 192 34.00 -5.22 33.65
C ILE A 192 32.94 -5.75 32.69
N ASP A 193 32.57 -4.91 31.72
CA ASP A 193 31.65 -5.23 30.62
C ASP A 193 32.35 -4.96 29.29
N ILE A 194 32.54 -5.99 28.50
CA ILE A 194 33.19 -5.88 27.17
C ILE A 194 32.25 -6.52 26.14
N MET A 195 32.07 -5.83 25.01
CA MET A 195 31.29 -6.35 23.89
C MET A 195 32.06 -6.21 22.61
N ALA A 196 32.07 -7.26 21.81
CA ALA A 196 32.52 -7.25 20.41
C ALA A 196 31.39 -7.77 19.53
N GLY A 197 31.22 -7.17 18.35
CA GLY A 197 30.16 -7.56 17.45
C GLY A 197 30.49 -7.34 15.99
N HIS A 198 29.78 -8.08 15.14
CA HIS A 198 29.78 -7.93 13.70
C HIS A 198 28.34 -7.88 13.21
N GLU A 199 28.05 -7.01 12.24
CA GLU A 199 26.75 -6.92 11.57
C GLU A 199 26.91 -6.95 10.06
N SER A 200 26.01 -7.67 9.40
CA SER A 200 25.86 -7.68 7.96
C SER A 200 24.41 -7.31 7.62
N TYR A 201 24.25 -6.38 6.69
CA TYR A 201 22.95 -5.92 6.19
C TYR A 201 22.92 -5.98 4.67
N SER A 202 21.86 -6.52 4.13
CA SER A 202 21.58 -6.55 2.70
C SER A 202 20.19 -5.97 2.44
N TYR A 203 20.08 -5.12 1.42
CA TYR A 203 18.84 -4.51 0.99
C TYR A 203 18.68 -4.65 -0.52
N THR A 204 17.52 -5.10 -0.96
CA THR A 204 17.20 -5.23 -2.37
C THR A 204 15.84 -4.60 -2.65
N LEU A 205 15.80 -3.68 -3.60
CA LEU A 205 14.59 -3.10 -4.16
C LEU A 205 14.44 -3.58 -5.60
N LYS A 206 13.32 -4.26 -5.89
CA LYS A 206 12.90 -4.60 -7.26
C LYS A 206 11.66 -3.80 -7.58
N TYR A 207 11.66 -3.14 -8.72
CA TYR A 207 10.55 -2.33 -9.18
C TYR A 207 10.22 -2.67 -10.63
N GLN A 208 8.94 -2.89 -10.90
CA GLN A 208 8.41 -3.11 -12.23
C GLN A 208 7.22 -2.19 -12.46
N TYR A 209 7.25 -1.48 -13.55
CA TYR A 209 6.18 -0.62 -14.03
C TYR A 209 5.73 -1.08 -15.40
N THR A 210 4.43 -1.20 -15.57
CA THR A 210 3.80 -1.55 -16.84
C THR A 210 2.61 -0.63 -17.06
N HIS A 211 2.43 -0.13 -18.27
CA HIS A 211 1.21 0.55 -18.64
C HIS A 211 0.76 0.15 -20.03
N LYS A 212 -0.55 0.27 -20.27
CA LYS A 212 -1.21 0.00 -21.55
C LYS A 212 -2.34 1.00 -21.74
N TYR A 213 -2.48 1.46 -22.99
CA TYR A 213 -3.64 2.16 -23.54
C TYR A 213 -4.51 1.19 -24.29
#